data_bc7ce930a92f0fe0fb428e17f564f805
#
_entry.id   bc7ce930a92f0fe0fb428e17f564f805
#
_cell.length_a   1.000
_cell.length_b   1.000
_cell.length_c   1.000
_cell.angle_alpha   90.00
_cell.angle_beta   90.00
_cell.angle_gamma   90.00
#
_symmetry.space_group_name_H-M   'P 1'
#
loop_
_entity.id
_entity.type
_entity.pdbx_description
1 polymer ?
#
loop_
_entity_poly.entity_id
_entity_poly.type
_entity_poly.pdbx_seq_one_letter_code
_entity_poly.pdbx_strand_id
1 'polypeptide(L)'
;MKRFLTFFILNLDRLGLKFICIFSILAYVITYLGMKVFEPSMTESFFWYFVVTVTTVGYGDISPSTFGGKSIGVIVMVFGGLLYTMLIAYLYTYFSRIINKNKKGFMKYDLEDHIVIIGYNQGKTTEIIEEIRATKHQIMREIVLCNINNHDIVENPIQEDTGK
;
A
#
# COMPACT_ATOMS: atom_id res chain seq x y z
N MET A 1 -4.54 24.62 -11.86
CA MET A 1 -3.55 23.64 -11.40
C MET A 1 -4.03 22.84 -10.18
N LYS A 2 -4.51 23.47 -9.08
CA LYS A 2 -5.03 22.75 -7.89
C LYS A 2 -6.20 21.80 -8.20
N ARG A 3 -7.17 22.17 -9.02
CA ARG A 3 -8.32 21.32 -9.39
C ARG A 3 -7.93 20.06 -10.18
N PHE A 4 -6.92 20.17 -11.05
CA PHE A 4 -6.40 19.01 -11.80
C PHE A 4 -5.68 18.04 -10.87
N LEU A 5 -4.87 18.55 -9.94
CA LEU A 5 -4.18 17.75 -8.93
C LEU A 5 -5.17 17.04 -8.01
N THR A 6 -6.22 17.72 -7.55
CA THR A 6 -7.27 17.15 -6.71
C THR A 6 -8.08 16.08 -7.46
N PHE A 7 -8.44 16.34 -8.73
CA PHE A 7 -9.11 15.34 -9.58
C PHE A 7 -8.23 14.11 -9.81
N PHE A 8 -6.94 14.31 -10.05
CA PHE A 8 -5.97 13.23 -10.24
C PHE A 8 -5.81 12.40 -8.96
N ILE A 9 -5.68 13.06 -7.79
CA ILE A 9 -5.55 12.37 -6.49
C ILE A 9 -6.82 11.58 -6.13
N LEU A 10 -8.01 12.15 -6.37
CA LEU A 10 -9.28 11.50 -6.05
C LEU A 10 -9.61 10.33 -7.00
N ASN A 11 -9.14 10.37 -8.25
CA ASN A 11 -9.34 9.27 -9.21
C ASN A 11 -8.23 8.22 -9.19
N LEU A 12 -7.08 8.47 -8.56
CA LEU A 12 -6.03 7.49 -8.33
C LEU A 12 -6.57 6.20 -7.66
N ASP A 13 -7.63 6.32 -6.89
CA ASP A 13 -8.20 5.23 -6.12
C ASP A 13 -8.92 4.16 -6.95
N ARG A 14 -9.57 4.54 -8.04
CA ARG A 14 -10.33 3.61 -8.91
C ARG A 14 -9.58 3.20 -10.17
N LEU A 15 -8.76 4.10 -10.69
CA LEU A 15 -8.01 3.93 -11.94
C LEU A 15 -6.51 3.64 -11.70
N GLY A 16 -6.01 3.88 -10.47
CA GLY A 16 -4.59 3.97 -10.18
C GLY A 16 -3.79 2.74 -10.62
N LEU A 17 -4.17 1.55 -10.17
CA LEU A 17 -3.42 0.34 -10.53
C LEU A 17 -3.52 0.00 -12.01
N LYS A 18 -4.73 0.11 -12.59
CA LYS A 18 -4.94 -0.14 -14.03
C LYS A 18 -4.15 0.85 -14.88
N PHE A 19 -4.17 2.12 -14.49
CA PHE A 19 -3.40 3.16 -15.19
C PHE A 19 -1.89 2.92 -15.11
N ILE A 20 -1.38 2.59 -13.91
CA ILE A 20 0.03 2.25 -13.70
C ILE A 20 0.43 1.04 -14.57
N CYS A 21 -0.38 -0.03 -14.57
CA CYS A 21 -0.11 -1.21 -15.38
C CYS A 21 -0.11 -0.90 -16.89
N ILE A 22 -1.13 -0.21 -17.40
CA ILE A 22 -1.23 0.15 -18.82
C ILE A 22 -0.05 1.02 -19.22
N PHE A 23 0.26 2.04 -18.42
CA PHE A 23 1.36 2.95 -18.72
C PHE A 23 2.72 2.27 -18.63
N SER A 24 2.91 1.32 -17.71
CA SER A 24 4.13 0.51 -17.62
C SER A 24 4.31 -0.39 -18.83
N ILE A 25 3.24 -1.03 -19.30
CA ILE A 25 3.29 -1.86 -20.51
C ILE A 25 3.61 -0.99 -21.74
N LEU A 26 2.98 0.17 -21.85
CA LEU A 26 3.22 1.10 -22.95
C LEU A 26 4.66 1.62 -22.96
N ALA A 27 5.17 2.02 -21.78
CA ALA A 27 6.54 2.46 -21.62
C ALA A 27 7.55 1.35 -21.99
N TYR A 28 7.28 0.11 -21.53
CA TYR A 28 8.09 -1.04 -21.90
C TYR A 28 8.12 -1.27 -23.42
N VAL A 29 6.95 -1.29 -24.08
CA VAL A 29 6.86 -1.54 -25.52
C VAL A 29 7.59 -0.45 -26.33
N ILE A 30 7.38 0.82 -25.98
CA ILE A 30 8.03 1.96 -26.68
C ILE A 30 9.55 1.89 -26.51
N THR A 31 10.03 1.67 -25.30
CA THR A 31 11.48 1.60 -25.03
C THR A 31 12.12 0.35 -25.60
N TYR A 32 11.40 -0.80 -25.63
CA TYR A 32 11.82 -2.02 -26.31
C TYR A 32 12.01 -1.83 -27.81
N LEU A 33 11.01 -1.21 -28.48
CA LEU A 33 11.09 -0.92 -29.91
C LEU A 33 12.25 0.04 -30.22
N GLY A 34 12.44 1.05 -29.40
CA GLY A 34 13.57 1.94 -29.51
C GLY A 34 14.91 1.23 -29.35
N MET A 35 15.03 0.37 -28.34
CA MET A 35 16.25 -0.41 -28.10
C MET A 35 16.55 -1.36 -29.25
N LYS A 36 15.52 -2.00 -29.84
CA LYS A 36 15.66 -2.86 -30.99
C LYS A 36 16.24 -2.14 -32.23
N VAL A 37 15.95 -0.84 -32.36
CA VAL A 37 16.47 -0.02 -33.49
C VAL A 37 17.90 0.46 -33.22
N PHE A 38 18.17 0.96 -32.02
CA PHE A 38 19.44 1.62 -31.70
C PHE A 38 20.50 0.71 -31.10
N GLU A 39 20.08 -0.42 -30.50
CA GLU A 39 21.00 -1.41 -29.89
C GLU A 39 20.43 -2.84 -29.93
N PRO A 40 20.40 -3.46 -31.14
CA PRO A 40 19.82 -4.80 -31.34
C PRO A 40 20.41 -5.89 -30.44
N SER A 41 21.67 -5.76 -30.06
CA SER A 41 22.39 -6.70 -29.20
C SER A 41 21.77 -6.84 -27.78
N MET A 42 21.08 -5.81 -27.31
CA MET A 42 20.42 -5.82 -26.00
C MET A 42 18.99 -6.37 -26.03
N THR A 43 18.43 -6.65 -27.20
CA THR A 43 17.00 -6.96 -27.33
C THR A 43 16.61 -8.20 -26.53
N GLU A 44 17.43 -9.24 -26.49
CA GLU A 44 17.16 -10.48 -25.75
C GLU A 44 17.17 -10.27 -24.24
N SER A 45 18.04 -9.40 -23.76
CA SER A 45 18.21 -9.12 -22.34
C SER A 45 17.46 -7.87 -21.88
N PHE A 46 16.70 -7.22 -22.78
CA PHE A 46 16.05 -5.94 -22.47
C PHE A 46 15.03 -6.04 -21.34
N PHE A 47 14.30 -7.13 -21.24
CA PHE A 47 13.34 -7.33 -20.15
C PHE A 47 14.05 -7.29 -18.78
N TRP A 48 15.16 -8.00 -18.64
CA TRP A 48 15.96 -7.97 -17.42
C TRP A 48 16.47 -6.58 -17.11
N TYR A 49 17.09 -5.94 -18.10
CA TYR A 49 17.58 -4.56 -17.98
C TYR A 49 16.47 -3.60 -17.54
N PHE A 50 15.28 -3.69 -18.16
CA PHE A 50 14.16 -2.84 -17.84
C PHE A 50 13.70 -3.02 -16.39
N VAL A 51 13.49 -4.25 -15.94
CA VAL A 51 13.07 -4.55 -14.56
C VAL A 51 14.09 -4.04 -13.55
N VAL A 52 15.36 -4.37 -13.74
CA VAL A 52 16.45 -3.99 -12.82
C VAL A 52 16.64 -2.47 -12.75
N THR A 53 16.43 -1.78 -13.86
CA THR A 53 16.55 -0.32 -13.94
C THR A 53 15.34 0.38 -13.31
N VAL A 54 14.12 -0.05 -13.66
CA VAL A 54 12.88 0.53 -13.14
C VAL A 54 12.75 0.33 -11.63
N THR A 55 13.12 -0.83 -11.13
CA THR A 55 13.13 -1.11 -9.67
C THR A 55 14.28 -0.46 -8.93
N THR A 56 15.14 0.29 -9.63
CA THR A 56 16.31 0.99 -9.07
C THR A 56 17.38 0.09 -8.46
N VAL A 57 17.36 -1.22 -8.76
CA VAL A 57 18.38 -2.19 -8.30
C VAL A 57 19.70 -1.94 -9.00
N GLY A 58 19.71 -1.86 -10.36
CA GLY A 58 20.85 -1.43 -11.15
C GLY A 58 22.10 -2.32 -10.98
N TYR A 59 22.02 -3.61 -11.23
CA TYR A 59 23.20 -4.51 -11.13
C TYR A 59 24.38 -4.10 -12.02
N GLY A 60 24.13 -3.40 -13.13
CA GLY A 60 25.17 -2.96 -14.06
C GLY A 60 25.78 -4.09 -14.90
N ASP A 61 25.19 -5.27 -14.86
CA ASP A 61 25.57 -6.46 -15.64
C ASP A 61 25.26 -6.29 -17.13
N ILE A 62 24.19 -5.56 -17.44
CA ILE A 62 23.74 -5.23 -18.79
C ILE A 62 23.50 -3.72 -18.86
N SER A 63 24.15 -3.07 -19.83
CA SER A 63 24.00 -1.63 -20.04
C SER A 63 24.16 -1.27 -21.53
N PRO A 64 23.43 -0.27 -22.04
CA PRO A 64 23.56 0.15 -23.42
C PRO A 64 24.96 0.75 -23.69
N SER A 65 25.54 0.37 -24.83
CA SER A 65 26.86 0.84 -25.27
C SER A 65 26.77 2.00 -26.25
N THR A 66 25.77 1.98 -27.14
CA THR A 66 25.59 2.98 -28.18
C THR A 66 24.99 4.28 -27.62
N PHE A 67 25.21 5.40 -28.30
CA PHE A 67 24.62 6.68 -27.91
C PHE A 67 23.07 6.63 -27.94
N GLY A 68 22.48 5.99 -28.98
CA GLY A 68 21.03 5.82 -29.08
C GLY A 68 20.47 4.92 -27.95
N GLY A 69 21.12 3.78 -27.66
CA GLY A 69 20.77 2.91 -26.55
C GLY A 69 20.85 3.62 -25.19
N LYS A 70 21.91 4.40 -24.96
CA LYS A 70 22.06 5.22 -23.73
C LYS A 70 20.94 6.26 -23.58
N SER A 71 20.55 6.91 -24.69
CA SER A 71 19.45 7.88 -24.67
C SER A 71 18.12 7.23 -24.27
N ILE A 72 17.83 6.02 -24.78
CA ILE A 72 16.67 5.23 -24.37
C ILE A 72 16.81 4.80 -22.91
N GLY A 73 18.00 4.40 -22.49
CA GLY A 73 18.31 4.06 -21.10
C GLY A 73 17.94 5.20 -20.14
N VAL A 74 18.29 6.44 -20.46
CA VAL A 74 17.88 7.61 -19.68
C VAL A 74 16.36 7.76 -19.59
N ILE A 75 15.64 7.53 -20.70
CA ILE A 75 14.17 7.53 -20.70
C ILE A 75 13.63 6.45 -19.75
N VAL A 76 14.17 5.23 -19.81
CA VAL A 76 13.78 4.14 -18.90
C VAL A 76 14.04 4.51 -17.45
N MET A 77 15.19 5.10 -17.12
CA MET A 77 15.53 5.51 -15.76
C MET A 77 14.55 6.56 -15.22
N VAL A 78 14.26 7.61 -15.98
CA VAL A 78 13.39 8.71 -15.54
C VAL A 78 11.93 8.26 -15.43
N PHE A 79 11.38 7.73 -16.51
CA PHE A 79 9.96 7.34 -16.53
C PHE A 79 9.68 6.06 -15.76
N GLY A 80 10.60 5.09 -15.81
CA GLY A 80 10.50 3.87 -15.02
C GLY A 80 10.57 4.14 -13.52
N GLY A 81 11.49 4.97 -13.07
CA GLY A 81 11.58 5.40 -11.68
C GLY A 81 10.32 6.11 -11.18
N LEU A 82 9.73 6.98 -12.02
CA LEU A 82 8.45 7.62 -11.70
C LEU A 82 7.31 6.58 -11.56
N LEU A 83 7.23 5.62 -12.49
CA LEU A 83 6.23 4.55 -12.42
C LEU A 83 6.39 3.68 -11.17
N TYR A 84 7.62 3.33 -10.82
CA TYR A 84 7.91 2.56 -9.62
C TYR A 84 7.51 3.32 -8.36
N THR A 85 7.84 4.60 -8.28
CA THR A 85 7.43 5.47 -7.16
C THR A 85 5.91 5.57 -7.04
N MET A 86 5.19 5.69 -8.17
CA MET A 86 3.72 5.67 -8.18
C MET A 86 3.15 4.34 -7.68
N LEU A 87 3.75 3.22 -8.03
CA LEU A 87 3.35 1.90 -7.55
C LEU A 87 3.51 1.79 -6.02
N ILE A 88 4.65 2.20 -5.48
CA ILE A 88 4.90 2.20 -4.04
C ILE A 88 3.91 3.11 -3.30
N ALA A 89 3.64 4.30 -3.80
CA ALA A 89 2.67 5.24 -3.23
C ALA A 89 1.24 4.64 -3.24
N TYR A 90 0.86 3.95 -4.31
CA TYR A 90 -0.42 3.24 -4.40
C TYR A 90 -0.53 2.14 -3.35
N LEU A 91 0.49 1.28 -3.24
CA LEU A 91 0.54 0.20 -2.24
C LEU A 91 0.47 0.76 -0.82
N TYR A 92 1.23 1.81 -0.52
CA TYR A 92 1.17 2.48 0.78
C TYR A 92 -0.24 2.98 1.10
N THR A 93 -0.89 3.65 0.16
CA THR A 93 -2.26 4.15 0.35
C THR A 93 -3.26 3.01 0.54
N TYR A 94 -3.11 1.92 -0.20
CA TYR A 94 -3.95 0.73 -0.08
C TYR A 94 -3.83 0.09 1.32
N PHE A 95 -2.61 -0.17 1.79
CA PHE A 95 -2.37 -0.73 3.13
C PHE A 95 -2.83 0.22 4.24
N SER A 96 -2.53 1.50 4.12
CA SER A 96 -2.98 2.52 5.08
C SER A 96 -4.50 2.55 5.24
N ARG A 97 -5.26 2.35 4.16
CA ARG A 97 -6.73 2.27 4.23
C ARG A 97 -7.22 1.03 4.96
N ILE A 98 -6.57 -0.12 4.75
CA ILE A 98 -6.91 -1.34 5.46
C ILE A 98 -6.70 -1.13 6.96
N ILE A 99 -5.53 -0.62 7.34
CA ILE A 99 -5.19 -0.34 8.74
C ILE A 99 -6.17 0.66 9.37
N ASN A 100 -6.49 1.75 8.66
CA ASN A 100 -7.42 2.76 9.15
C ASN A 100 -8.87 2.26 9.25
N LYS A 101 -9.31 1.35 8.39
CA LYS A 101 -10.61 0.69 8.53
C LYS A 101 -10.67 -0.16 9.80
N ASN A 102 -9.60 -0.89 10.09
CA ASN A 102 -9.49 -1.69 11.31
C ASN A 102 -9.55 -0.80 12.56
N LYS A 103 -8.79 0.30 12.57
CA LYS A 103 -8.77 1.25 13.69
C LYS A 103 -10.14 1.91 13.93
N LYS A 104 -10.92 2.15 12.87
CA LYS A 104 -12.25 2.76 12.96
C LYS A 104 -13.38 1.76 13.25
N GLY A 105 -13.09 0.49 13.46
CA GLY A 105 -14.09 -0.52 13.77
C GLY A 105 -15.08 -0.85 12.62
N PHE A 106 -14.76 -0.48 11.37
CA PHE A 106 -15.58 -0.80 10.20
C PHE A 106 -15.35 -2.19 9.63
N MET A 107 -14.58 -3.03 10.31
CA MET A 107 -14.42 -4.43 9.90
C MET A 107 -15.63 -5.24 10.36
N LYS A 108 -16.10 -6.11 9.48
CA LYS A 108 -17.01 -7.17 9.87
C LYS A 108 -16.18 -8.28 10.52
N TYR A 109 -16.43 -8.51 11.79
CA TYR A 109 -15.87 -9.63 12.52
C TYR A 109 -16.91 -10.76 12.49
N ASP A 110 -16.49 -11.95 12.08
CA ASP A 110 -17.28 -13.16 12.18
C ASP A 110 -16.89 -13.84 13.50
N LEU A 111 -17.47 -13.35 14.58
CA LEU A 111 -17.16 -13.78 15.94
C LEU A 111 -18.33 -14.55 16.52
N GLU A 112 -18.08 -15.76 16.97
CA GLU A 112 -19.02 -16.58 17.73
C GLU A 112 -18.72 -16.47 19.23
N ASP A 113 -19.78 -16.43 20.06
CA ASP A 113 -19.68 -16.40 21.53
C ASP A 113 -18.81 -15.27 22.12
N HIS A 114 -18.96 -14.04 21.60
CA HIS A 114 -18.23 -12.86 22.01
C HIS A 114 -19.01 -11.97 22.99
N ILE A 115 -18.30 -11.16 23.77
CA ILE A 115 -18.88 -10.18 24.69
C ILE A 115 -18.91 -8.81 24.01
N VAL A 116 -20.08 -8.17 23.98
CA VAL A 116 -20.22 -6.82 23.40
C VAL A 116 -20.38 -5.82 24.53
N ILE A 117 -19.48 -4.85 24.60
CA ILE A 117 -19.57 -3.70 25.52
C ILE A 117 -20.01 -2.49 24.70
N ILE A 118 -21.20 -1.95 25.02
CA ILE A 118 -21.76 -0.80 24.33
C ILE A 118 -21.54 0.45 25.17
N GLY A 119 -20.90 1.45 24.59
CA GLY A 119 -20.48 2.67 25.25
C GLY A 119 -19.05 2.58 25.78
N TYR A 120 -18.31 3.69 25.67
CA TYR A 120 -16.94 3.81 26.15
C TYR A 120 -16.84 4.93 27.17
N ASN A 121 -16.30 4.60 28.33
CA ASN A 121 -15.93 5.58 29.36
C ASN A 121 -14.49 5.27 29.81
N GLN A 122 -13.60 6.24 29.57
CA GLN A 122 -12.19 6.10 29.93
C GLN A 122 -12.07 5.87 31.45
N GLY A 123 -11.52 4.76 31.86
CA GLY A 123 -11.41 4.31 33.24
C GLY A 123 -12.40 3.20 33.57
N LYS A 124 -13.69 3.41 33.54
CA LYS A 124 -14.69 2.39 33.90
C LYS A 124 -14.71 1.20 32.94
N THR A 125 -14.53 1.45 31.63
CA THR A 125 -14.52 0.39 30.64
C THR A 125 -13.31 -0.52 30.79
N THR A 126 -12.16 0.04 31.16
CA THR A 126 -10.94 -0.73 31.43
C THR A 126 -11.12 -1.63 32.64
N GLU A 127 -11.68 -1.11 33.76
CA GLU A 127 -11.97 -1.89 34.97
C GLU A 127 -12.94 -3.05 34.66
N ILE A 128 -13.99 -2.81 33.87
CA ILE A 128 -14.94 -3.84 33.46
C ILE A 128 -14.26 -4.93 32.64
N ILE A 129 -13.37 -4.57 31.71
CA ILE A 129 -12.63 -5.52 30.89
C ILE A 129 -11.70 -6.38 31.75
N GLU A 130 -11.00 -5.78 32.71
CA GLU A 130 -10.14 -6.51 33.64
C GLU A 130 -10.95 -7.47 34.51
N GLU A 131 -12.10 -7.06 35.02
CA GLU A 131 -12.99 -7.90 35.81
C GLU A 131 -13.56 -9.07 35.00
N ILE A 132 -13.97 -8.82 33.74
CA ILE A 132 -14.39 -9.89 32.81
C ILE A 132 -13.28 -10.88 32.58
N ARG A 133 -12.05 -10.42 32.36
CA ARG A 133 -10.88 -11.28 32.16
C ARG A 133 -10.45 -12.05 33.41
N ALA A 134 -10.65 -11.48 34.59
CA ALA A 134 -10.36 -12.15 35.85
C ALA A 134 -11.32 -13.34 36.14
N THR A 135 -12.49 -13.33 35.51
CA THR A 135 -13.47 -14.41 35.69
C THR A 135 -13.08 -15.62 34.86
N LYS A 136 -12.69 -16.70 35.52
CA LYS A 136 -12.05 -17.92 35.00
C LYS A 136 -12.76 -18.59 33.79
N HIS A 137 -14.05 -18.35 33.62
CA HIS A 137 -14.86 -18.92 32.51
C HIS A 137 -14.89 -18.04 31.24
N GLN A 138 -14.42 -16.79 31.30
CA GLN A 138 -14.54 -15.81 30.19
C GLN A 138 -13.21 -15.38 29.58
N ILE A 139 -12.09 -15.96 30.04
CA ILE A 139 -10.73 -15.60 29.59
C ILE A 139 -10.52 -15.79 28.08
N MET A 140 -11.28 -16.69 27.46
CA MET A 140 -11.15 -17.04 26.04
C MET A 140 -12.14 -16.33 25.11
N ARG A 141 -13.06 -15.52 25.66
CA ARG A 141 -14.04 -14.80 24.80
C ARG A 141 -13.48 -13.52 24.27
N GLU A 142 -13.72 -13.26 23.01
CA GLU A 142 -13.36 -12.00 22.38
C GLU A 142 -14.30 -10.89 22.84
N ILE A 143 -13.74 -9.73 23.18
CA ILE A 143 -14.49 -8.56 23.65
C ILE A 143 -14.56 -7.55 22.53
N VAL A 144 -15.78 -7.23 22.11
CA VAL A 144 -16.07 -6.20 21.11
C VAL A 144 -16.55 -4.94 21.80
N LEU A 145 -15.80 -3.85 21.64
CA LEU A 145 -16.14 -2.56 22.18
C LEU A 145 -16.86 -1.72 21.13
N CYS A 146 -18.13 -1.37 21.34
CA CYS A 146 -18.91 -0.49 20.49
C CYS A 146 -18.97 0.91 21.08
N ASN A 147 -18.34 1.88 20.44
CA ASN A 147 -18.44 3.29 20.86
C ASN A 147 -19.51 4.02 20.04
N ILE A 148 -20.47 4.62 20.74
CA ILE A 148 -21.59 5.36 20.13
C ILE A 148 -21.21 6.82 19.85
N ASN A 149 -20.19 7.35 20.50
CA ASN A 149 -19.74 8.73 20.31
C ASN A 149 -18.85 8.87 19.06
N ASN A 150 -19.40 9.50 18.06
CA ASN A 150 -18.84 9.63 16.71
C ASN A 150 -17.70 10.66 16.59
N HIS A 151 -17.21 11.24 17.68
CA HIS A 151 -16.29 12.38 17.63
C HIS A 151 -14.85 12.08 18.04
N ASP A 152 -14.57 11.02 18.76
CA ASP A 152 -13.21 10.73 19.17
C ASP A 152 -12.81 9.33 18.66
N ILE A 153 -11.72 9.30 17.90
CA ILE A 153 -11.01 8.06 17.61
C ILE A 153 -10.41 7.62 18.95
N VAL A 154 -11.13 6.79 19.67
CA VAL A 154 -10.61 6.20 20.89
C VAL A 154 -9.50 5.23 20.45
N GLU A 155 -8.27 5.54 20.82
CA GLU A 155 -7.17 4.57 20.72
C GLU A 155 -7.60 3.32 21.48
N ASN A 156 -7.37 2.16 20.89
CA ASN A 156 -7.82 0.90 21.45
C ASN A 156 -7.14 0.69 22.83
N PRO A 157 -7.85 0.79 23.95
CA PRO A 157 -7.24 0.72 25.27
C PRO A 157 -6.64 -0.66 25.58
N ILE A 158 -6.93 -1.67 24.75
CA ILE A 158 -6.44 -3.03 24.90
C ILE A 158 -5.07 -3.22 24.23
N GLN A 159 -4.64 -2.29 23.37
CA GLN A 159 -3.37 -2.40 22.61
C GLN A 159 -2.14 -1.97 23.42
N GLU A 160 -2.31 -1.23 24.52
CA GLU A 160 -1.17 -0.80 25.35
C GLU A 160 -0.61 -1.91 26.27
N ASP A 161 -1.37 -2.98 26.50
CA ASP A 161 -1.00 -3.99 27.53
C ASP A 161 -0.42 -5.29 26.97
N THR A 162 -0.19 -5.41 25.66
CA THR A 162 0.47 -6.59 25.04
C THR A 162 1.99 -6.44 24.90
N GLY A 163 2.58 -5.50 25.60
CA GLY A 163 4.03 -5.21 25.63
C GLY A 163 4.77 -5.81 26.83
N LYS A 164 4.40 -7.01 27.28
CA LYS A 164 5.26 -7.82 28.17
C LYS A 164 5.18 -9.29 27.82
#